data_0c78124c17e97fdf008b56a546ff62f2
#
_entry.id   0c78124c17e97fdf008b56a546ff62f2
#
_cell.length_a   1.000
_cell.length_b   1.000
_cell.length_c   1.000
_cell.angle_alpha   90.00
_cell.angle_beta   90.00
_cell.angle_gamma   90.00
#
_symmetry.space_group_name_H-M   'P 1'
#
loop_
_entity.id
_entity.type
_entity.pdbx_description
1 polymer ?
#
loop_
_entity_poly.entity_id
_entity_poly.type
_entity_poly.pdbx_seq_one_letter_code
_entity_poly.pdbx_strand_id
1 'polypeptide(L)'
;MHTVLKTAPISPTHWVPIALAIALLLCGINTQADSPASEATNLHLILRQLDTIERLARTSQALPVPEDARYSFDYQRFIAEIELIRQGIKAYQTPTRAQPRTPPELTGHYTRKQNSAP
;
A
#
# COMPACT_ATOMS: atom_id res chain seq x y z
N MET A 1 7.24 -0.02 71.78
CA MET A 1 6.30 -0.82 71.01
C MET A 1 6.76 -0.77 69.55
N HIS A 2 7.51 -1.76 69.11
CA HIS A 2 7.97 -1.85 67.73
C HIS A 2 7.06 -2.87 66.98
N THR A 3 6.22 -2.36 66.09
CA THR A 3 5.40 -3.19 65.24
C THR A 3 6.22 -3.62 64.04
N VAL A 4 6.68 -4.86 64.01
CA VAL A 4 7.38 -5.47 62.87
C VAL A 4 6.35 -5.83 61.83
N LEU A 5 6.34 -5.12 60.70
CA LEU A 5 5.60 -5.52 59.52
C LEU A 5 6.25 -6.75 58.90
N LYS A 6 5.58 -7.88 59.00
CA LYS A 6 5.97 -9.16 58.41
C LYS A 6 5.65 -9.11 56.91
N THR A 7 6.64 -8.79 56.08
CA THR A 7 6.53 -8.93 54.63
C THR A 7 6.50 -10.42 54.28
N ALA A 8 5.39 -10.90 53.78
CA ALA A 8 5.26 -12.25 53.23
C ALA A 8 6.08 -12.37 51.93
N PRO A 9 6.86 -13.46 51.75
CA PRO A 9 7.56 -13.69 50.49
C PRO A 9 6.57 -14.01 49.38
N ILE A 10 6.56 -13.20 48.35
CA ILE A 10 5.81 -13.45 47.10
C ILE A 10 6.53 -14.63 46.41
N SER A 11 5.92 -15.81 46.40
CA SER A 11 6.47 -16.99 45.75
C SER A 11 6.54 -16.78 44.23
N PRO A 12 7.63 -17.10 43.54
CA PRO A 12 7.85 -16.84 42.12
C PRO A 12 7.04 -17.76 41.19
N THR A 13 6.21 -18.63 41.75
CA THR A 13 5.52 -19.71 40.99
C THR A 13 4.36 -19.23 40.12
N HIS A 14 3.84 -18.00 40.33
CA HIS A 14 2.68 -17.50 39.59
C HIS A 14 3.02 -16.74 38.29
N TRP A 15 4.30 -16.43 38.06
CA TRP A 15 4.73 -15.67 36.88
C TRP A 15 4.95 -16.54 35.65
N VAL A 16 5.25 -17.83 35.86
CA VAL A 16 5.50 -18.78 34.77
C VAL A 16 4.27 -18.98 33.88
N PRO A 17 3.03 -19.19 34.39
CA PRO A 17 1.85 -19.37 33.55
C PRO A 17 1.45 -18.09 32.81
N ILE A 18 1.70 -16.90 33.39
CA ILE A 18 1.39 -15.63 32.75
C ILE A 18 2.36 -15.35 31.59
N ALA A 19 3.63 -15.64 31.74
CA ALA A 19 4.63 -15.50 30.68
C ALA A 19 4.36 -16.49 29.52
N LEU A 20 3.94 -17.71 29.81
CA LEU A 20 3.56 -18.70 28.80
C LEU A 20 2.30 -18.30 28.03
N ALA A 21 1.29 -17.73 28.71
CA ALA A 21 0.06 -17.25 28.08
C ALA A 21 0.34 -16.07 27.14
N ILE A 22 1.22 -15.15 27.50
CA ILE A 22 1.63 -14.01 26.65
C ILE A 22 2.42 -14.49 25.44
N ALA A 23 3.29 -15.49 25.58
CA ALA A 23 4.06 -16.07 24.47
C ALA A 23 3.16 -16.77 23.45
N LEU A 24 2.08 -17.43 23.88
CA LEU A 24 1.08 -18.06 22.99
C LEU A 24 0.21 -17.04 22.26
N LEU A 25 -0.04 -15.87 22.85
CA LEU A 25 -0.77 -14.76 22.19
C LEU A 25 0.05 -14.06 21.12
N LEU A 26 1.38 -14.04 21.25
CA LEU A 26 2.29 -13.45 20.27
C LEU A 26 2.63 -14.40 19.09
N CYS A 27 2.40 -15.71 19.22
CA CYS A 27 2.55 -16.69 18.14
C CYS A 27 1.35 -16.81 17.21
N GLY A 28 0.30 -16.02 17.41
CA GLY A 28 -0.81 -15.85 16.47
C GLY A 28 -0.46 -14.98 15.26
N ILE A 29 0.77 -15.12 14.70
CA ILE A 29 1.13 -14.51 13.43
C ILE A 29 0.43 -15.31 12.35
N ASN A 30 -0.62 -14.70 11.82
CA ASN A 30 -1.36 -15.08 10.65
C ASN A 30 -0.47 -15.67 9.55
N THR A 31 -0.43 -16.99 9.44
CA THR A 31 -0.20 -17.64 8.17
C THR A 31 -1.48 -17.41 7.36
N GLN A 32 -1.57 -16.23 6.74
CA GLN A 32 -2.54 -16.01 5.69
C GLN A 32 -2.10 -16.94 4.56
N ALA A 33 -2.72 -18.11 4.51
CA ALA A 33 -2.60 -18.97 3.36
C ALA A 33 -2.99 -18.13 2.14
N ASP A 34 -2.10 -18.05 1.13
CA ASP A 34 -2.36 -17.42 -0.15
C ASP A 34 -3.53 -18.15 -0.83
N SER A 35 -4.74 -17.78 -0.43
CA SER A 35 -5.96 -18.23 -1.04
C SER A 35 -6.26 -17.34 -2.25
N PRO A 36 -6.70 -17.89 -3.38
CA PRO A 36 -7.11 -17.09 -4.54
C PRO A 36 -8.16 -16.03 -4.17
N ALA A 37 -8.94 -16.26 -3.13
CA ALA A 37 -9.85 -15.26 -2.57
C ALA A 37 -9.12 -14.08 -1.92
N SER A 38 -7.96 -14.30 -1.28
CA SER A 38 -7.12 -13.23 -0.72
C SER A 38 -6.48 -12.40 -1.82
N GLU A 39 -5.99 -13.03 -2.88
CA GLU A 39 -5.41 -12.34 -4.04
C GLU A 39 -6.45 -11.44 -4.73
N ALA A 40 -7.64 -11.95 -5.02
CA ALA A 40 -8.71 -11.17 -5.62
C ALA A 40 -9.07 -9.95 -4.75
N THR A 41 -9.15 -10.13 -3.43
CA THR A 41 -9.40 -9.03 -2.49
C THR A 41 -8.28 -8.00 -2.53
N ASN A 42 -7.02 -8.43 -2.54
CA ASN A 42 -5.87 -7.54 -2.62
C ASN A 42 -5.85 -6.76 -3.94
N LEU A 43 -6.17 -7.40 -5.07
CA LEU A 43 -6.28 -6.72 -6.36
C LEU A 43 -7.41 -5.69 -6.38
N HIS A 44 -8.55 -5.96 -5.74
CA HIS A 44 -9.60 -4.96 -5.58
C HIS A 44 -9.15 -3.76 -4.74
N LEU A 45 -8.39 -3.99 -3.67
CA LEU A 45 -7.81 -2.92 -2.88
C LEU A 45 -6.82 -2.09 -3.68
N ILE A 46 -5.96 -2.73 -4.47
CA ILE A 46 -5.03 -2.04 -5.39
C ILE A 46 -5.79 -1.16 -6.38
N LEU A 47 -6.85 -1.67 -7.01
CA LEU A 47 -7.67 -0.88 -7.94
C LEU A 47 -8.25 0.37 -7.26
N ARG A 48 -8.76 0.25 -6.03
CA ARG A 48 -9.25 1.39 -5.24
C ARG A 48 -8.16 2.40 -4.91
N GLN A 49 -6.94 1.95 -4.63
CA GLN A 49 -5.80 2.84 -4.39
C GLN A 49 -5.41 3.58 -5.68
N LEU A 50 -5.40 2.90 -6.82
CA LEU A 50 -5.14 3.53 -8.12
C LEU A 50 -6.16 4.63 -8.42
N ASP A 51 -7.45 4.43 -8.11
CA ASP A 51 -8.48 5.47 -8.24
C ASP A 51 -8.18 6.70 -7.35
N THR A 52 -7.68 6.45 -6.15
CA THR A 52 -7.32 7.53 -5.22
C THR A 52 -6.10 8.31 -5.72
N ILE A 53 -5.07 7.60 -6.21
CA ILE A 53 -3.86 8.21 -6.77
C ILE A 53 -4.22 9.03 -8.03
N GLU A 54 -5.07 8.50 -8.91
CA GLU A 54 -5.53 9.21 -10.09
C GLU A 54 -6.25 10.52 -9.74
N ARG A 55 -7.17 10.49 -8.76
CA ARG A 55 -7.86 11.72 -8.31
C ARG A 55 -6.87 12.75 -7.78
N LEU A 56 -5.89 12.31 -6.98
CA LEU A 56 -4.85 13.19 -6.46
C LEU A 56 -4.01 13.79 -7.60
N ALA A 57 -3.62 12.98 -8.58
CA ALA A 57 -2.86 13.44 -9.74
C ALA A 57 -3.63 14.49 -10.56
N ARG A 58 -4.93 14.28 -10.79
CA ARG A 58 -5.80 15.23 -11.48
C ARG A 58 -5.93 16.55 -10.71
N THR A 59 -6.08 16.48 -9.38
CA THR A 59 -6.10 17.68 -8.54
C THR A 59 -4.77 18.42 -8.59
N SER A 60 -3.64 17.71 -8.53
CA SER A 60 -2.32 18.31 -8.61
C SER A 60 -2.03 18.92 -9.99
N GLN A 61 -2.54 18.32 -11.06
CA GLN A 61 -2.42 18.83 -12.43
C GLN A 61 -3.09 20.21 -12.58
N ALA A 62 -4.16 20.48 -11.82
CA ALA A 62 -4.89 21.74 -11.85
C ALA A 62 -4.18 22.86 -11.06
N LEU A 63 -3.11 22.56 -10.31
CA LEU A 63 -2.37 23.57 -9.57
C LEU A 63 -1.51 24.41 -10.52
N PRO A 64 -1.34 25.71 -10.25
CA PRO A 64 -0.47 26.56 -11.04
C PRO A 64 0.99 26.08 -10.93
N VAL A 65 1.67 26.04 -12.06
CA VAL A 65 3.12 25.74 -12.11
C VAL A 65 3.87 27.06 -11.97
N PRO A 66 4.92 27.15 -11.13
CA PRO A 66 5.74 28.34 -11.00
C PRO A 66 6.34 28.73 -12.36
N GLU A 67 6.37 30.03 -12.70
CA GLU A 67 6.83 30.55 -13.98
C GLU A 67 8.34 30.30 -14.22
N ASP A 68 9.11 30.17 -13.13
CA ASP A 68 10.54 29.89 -13.13
C ASP A 68 10.88 28.40 -13.15
N ALA A 69 9.87 27.53 -13.13
CA ALA A 69 10.10 26.09 -13.13
C ALA A 69 10.62 25.62 -14.49
N ARG A 70 11.86 25.15 -14.52
CA ARG A 70 12.48 24.56 -15.71
C ARG A 70 11.82 23.23 -16.12
N TYR A 71 11.28 22.50 -15.16
CA TYR A 71 10.65 21.20 -15.34
C TYR A 71 9.33 21.14 -14.57
N SER A 72 8.36 20.45 -15.13
CA SER A 72 7.09 20.12 -14.46
C SER A 72 6.83 18.62 -14.52
N PHE A 73 6.05 18.12 -13.59
CA PHE A 73 5.63 16.71 -13.59
C PHE A 73 4.60 16.47 -14.69
N ASP A 74 4.75 15.40 -15.48
CA ASP A 74 3.82 15.03 -16.54
C ASP A 74 2.65 14.21 -15.99
N TYR A 75 1.69 14.91 -15.40
CA TYR A 75 0.48 14.29 -14.83
C TYR A 75 -0.34 13.54 -15.87
N GLN A 76 -0.40 14.02 -17.11
CA GLN A 76 -1.20 13.36 -18.17
C GLN A 76 -0.65 11.97 -18.48
N ARG A 77 0.66 11.88 -18.65
CA ARG A 77 1.34 10.61 -18.87
C ARG A 77 1.19 9.68 -17.68
N PHE A 78 1.39 10.20 -16.47
CA PHE A 78 1.24 9.44 -15.24
C PHE A 78 -0.17 8.85 -15.10
N ILE A 79 -1.22 9.63 -15.36
CA ILE A 79 -2.61 9.19 -15.34
C ILE A 79 -2.88 8.11 -16.39
N ALA A 80 -2.33 8.26 -17.60
CA ALA A 80 -2.46 7.27 -18.65
C ALA A 80 -1.80 5.93 -18.28
N GLU A 81 -0.64 5.96 -17.63
CA GLU A 81 0.05 4.75 -17.16
C GLU A 81 -0.71 4.07 -16.01
N ILE A 82 -1.33 4.84 -15.10
CA ILE A 82 -2.24 4.27 -14.07
C ILE A 82 -3.41 3.52 -14.73
N GLU A 83 -3.98 4.07 -15.80
CA GLU A 83 -5.08 3.40 -16.52
C GLU A 83 -4.61 2.10 -17.19
N LEU A 84 -3.41 2.05 -17.75
CA LEU A 84 -2.82 0.82 -18.29
C LEU A 84 -2.65 -0.27 -17.22
N ILE A 85 -2.15 0.12 -16.04
CA ILE A 85 -2.03 -0.81 -14.90
C ILE A 85 -3.42 -1.33 -14.49
N ARG A 86 -4.41 -0.44 -14.40
CA ARG A 86 -5.80 -0.81 -14.07
C ARG A 86 -6.38 -1.81 -15.07
N GLN A 87 -6.19 -1.57 -16.35
CA GLN A 87 -6.64 -2.47 -17.42
C GLN A 87 -5.94 -3.84 -17.32
N GLY A 88 -4.64 -3.88 -17.03
CA GLY A 88 -3.90 -5.11 -16.82
C GLY A 88 -4.46 -5.95 -15.66
N ILE A 89 -4.75 -5.31 -14.52
CA ILE A 89 -5.34 -6.01 -13.37
C ILE A 89 -6.74 -6.54 -13.70
N LYS A 90 -7.59 -5.74 -14.35
CA LYS A 90 -8.93 -6.17 -14.76
C LYS A 90 -8.89 -7.32 -15.76
N ALA A 91 -7.96 -7.28 -16.72
CA ALA A 91 -7.77 -8.36 -17.69
C ALA A 91 -7.34 -9.66 -17.02
N TYR A 92 -6.51 -9.59 -15.98
CA TYR A 92 -6.14 -10.75 -15.18
C TYR A 92 -7.33 -11.33 -14.40
N GLN A 93 -8.17 -10.49 -13.81
CA GLN A 93 -9.35 -10.93 -13.06
C GLN A 93 -10.46 -11.52 -13.94
N THR A 94 -10.55 -11.11 -15.20
CA THR A 94 -11.54 -11.59 -16.17
C THR A 94 -10.84 -12.11 -17.44
N PRO A 95 -10.19 -13.29 -17.36
CA PRO A 95 -9.50 -13.83 -18.51
C PRO A 95 -10.50 -14.20 -19.61
N THR A 96 -10.63 -13.36 -20.61
CA THR A 96 -11.25 -13.73 -21.87
C THR A 96 -10.26 -14.59 -22.65
N ARG A 97 -10.75 -15.63 -23.36
CA ARG A 97 -9.92 -16.55 -24.17
C ARG A 97 -9.16 -15.87 -25.33
N ALA A 98 -9.22 -14.58 -25.44
CA ALA A 98 -8.46 -13.79 -26.41
C ALA A 98 -7.01 -13.66 -25.94
N GLN A 99 -6.08 -13.95 -26.83
CA GLN A 99 -4.64 -13.89 -26.61
C GLN A 99 -4.24 -12.50 -26.05
N PRO A 100 -3.49 -12.42 -24.95
CA PRO A 100 -3.12 -11.14 -24.35
C PRO A 100 -2.28 -10.33 -25.33
N ARG A 101 -2.71 -9.11 -25.66
CA ARG A 101 -1.83 -8.12 -26.29
C ARG A 101 -0.78 -7.75 -25.26
N THR A 102 0.48 -7.73 -25.67
CA THR A 102 1.57 -7.23 -24.84
C THR A 102 1.24 -5.80 -24.39
N PRO A 103 1.15 -5.51 -23.08
CA PRO A 103 0.91 -4.15 -22.62
C PRO A 103 2.02 -3.21 -23.10
N PRO A 104 1.72 -1.97 -23.45
CA PRO A 104 2.77 -0.99 -23.73
C PRO A 104 3.66 -0.81 -22.51
N GLU A 105 4.96 -0.70 -22.75
CA GLU A 105 5.95 -0.55 -21.70
C GLU A 105 5.75 0.76 -20.93
N LEU A 106 5.70 0.67 -19.58
CA LEU A 106 5.69 1.84 -18.71
C LEU A 106 7.09 2.43 -18.64
N THR A 107 7.24 3.69 -18.99
CA THR A 107 8.58 4.31 -19.11
C THR A 107 9.08 4.96 -17.84
N GLY A 108 8.17 5.27 -16.87
CA GLY A 108 8.53 5.92 -15.60
C GLY A 108 9.13 7.34 -15.74
N HIS A 109 9.12 7.93 -16.94
CA HIS A 109 9.65 9.27 -17.17
C HIS A 109 8.53 10.31 -17.16
N TYR A 110 8.24 10.90 -15.99
CA TYR A 110 7.14 11.86 -15.77
C TYR A 110 7.59 13.33 -15.74
N THR A 111 8.79 13.63 -16.27
CA THR A 111 9.33 14.99 -16.34
C THR A 111 9.06 15.59 -17.71
N ARG A 112 8.38 16.73 -17.73
CA ARG A 112 8.15 17.54 -18.92
C ARG A 112 9.05 18.78 -18.90
N LYS A 113 9.79 19.00 -19.98
CA LYS A 113 10.53 20.25 -20.16
C LYS A 113 9.55 21.37 -20.48
N GLN A 114 9.55 22.41 -19.66
CA GLN A 114 8.76 23.59 -19.94
C GLN A 114 9.51 24.44 -20.97
N ASN A 115 8.91 24.61 -22.16
CA ASN A 115 9.38 25.59 -23.13
C ASN A 115 8.84 26.95 -22.68
N SER A 116 9.70 27.76 -22.07
CA SER A 116 9.44 29.19 -21.95
C SER A 116 9.33 29.71 -23.38
N ALA A 117 8.14 30.12 -23.80
CA ALA A 117 7.99 30.83 -25.06
C ALA A 117 8.74 32.17 -24.96
N PRO A 118 9.39 32.63 -26.05
CA PRO A 118 10.11 33.90 -26.06
C PRO A 118 9.18 35.10 -25.81
#